data_0876200427d8443f52ea100e46aee79b
#
_entry.id   0876200427d8443f52ea100e46aee79b
#
_cell.length_a   1.000
_cell.length_b   1.000
_cell.length_c   1.000
_cell.angle_alpha   90.00
_cell.angle_beta   90.00
_cell.angle_gamma   90.00
#
_symmetry.space_group_name_H-M   'P 1'
#
loop_
_entity.id
_entity.type
_entity.pdbx_description
1 polymer ?
#
loop_
_entity_poly.entity_id
_entity_poly.type
_entity_poly.pdbx_seq_one_letter_code
_entity_poly.pdbx_strand_id
1 'polypeptide(L)' 'MGCILLTHSLDTTNPHGVIWKQSRIKIGEYAFIGARTIICSNVEIGENSIVGAGSVVTKNIPPNEIWAGNPAKFIKRRK' A
#
# COMPACT_ATOMS: atom_id res chain seq x y z
N MET A 1 -17.36 2.37 -5.77
CA MET A 1 -16.12 1.86 -5.28
C MET A 1 -15.05 2.90 -5.30
N GLY A 2 -14.40 3.15 -4.21
CA GLY A 2 -13.42 4.19 -4.15
C GLY A 2 -12.02 3.66 -4.32
N CYS A 3 -11.20 4.39 -5.01
CA CYS A 3 -9.76 4.17 -5.01
C CYS A 3 -9.12 5.52 -4.78
N ILE A 4 -7.93 5.52 -4.23
CA ILE A 4 -7.19 6.76 -4.09
C ILE A 4 -5.91 6.69 -4.92
N LEU A 5 -5.54 7.85 -5.45
CA LEU A 5 -4.31 7.99 -6.19
C LEU A 5 -3.33 8.78 -5.35
N LEU A 6 -2.18 8.18 -5.08
CA LEU A 6 -1.11 8.87 -4.35
C LEU A 6 -0.26 9.62 -5.35
N THR A 7 -0.24 10.93 -5.24
CA THR A 7 0.60 11.75 -6.11
C THR A 7 2.03 11.80 -5.64
N HIS A 8 2.25 11.51 -4.36
CA HIS A 8 3.59 11.48 -3.75
C HIS A 8 3.75 10.17 -3.02
N SER A 9 4.99 9.80 -2.75
CA SER A 9 5.25 8.61 -1.95
C SER A 9 4.70 8.78 -0.54
N LEU A 10 4.22 7.69 0.03
CA LEU A 10 3.76 7.65 1.40
C LEU A 10 4.69 6.75 2.20
N ASP A 11 5.30 7.34 3.22
CA ASP A 11 6.20 6.63 4.11
C ASP A 11 5.59 6.63 5.51
N THR A 12 5.12 5.48 5.96
CA THR A 12 4.43 5.37 7.23
C THR A 12 5.39 4.94 8.33
N THR A 13 6.35 5.78 8.63
CA THR A 13 7.30 5.48 9.71
C THR A 13 6.71 5.76 11.08
N ASN A 14 5.49 6.23 11.15
CA ASN A 14 4.80 6.46 12.42
C ASN A 14 4.56 5.15 13.15
N PRO A 15 4.48 5.20 14.49
CA PRO A 15 4.11 4.01 15.25
C PRO A 15 2.65 3.61 15.09
N HIS A 16 1.86 4.41 14.41
CA HIS A 16 0.43 4.13 14.19
C HIS A 16 0.17 3.94 12.72
N GLY A 17 -0.69 3.03 12.38
CA GLY A 17 -1.09 2.83 11.01
C GLY A 17 -1.86 4.02 10.46
N VAL A 18 -1.97 4.08 9.16
CA VAL A 18 -2.73 5.12 8.47
C VAL A 18 -4.05 4.52 8.00
N ILE A 19 -5.14 5.18 8.31
CA ILE A 19 -6.46 4.73 7.89
C ILE A 19 -7.10 5.81 7.03
N TRP A 20 -7.48 5.44 5.82
CA TRP A 20 -8.17 6.34 4.89
C TRP A 20 -9.67 6.05 4.98
N LYS A 21 -10.37 6.80 5.80
CA LYS A 21 -11.76 6.48 6.15
C LYS A 21 -12.69 6.36 4.96
N GLN A 22 -12.57 7.27 4.01
CA GLN A 22 -13.48 7.29 2.88
C GLN A 22 -13.36 6.07 1.99
N SER A 23 -12.17 5.52 1.89
CA SER A 23 -11.91 4.36 1.03
C SER A 23 -11.67 3.09 1.82
N ARG A 24 -11.73 3.19 3.15
CA ARG A 24 -11.52 2.05 4.03
C ARG A 24 -10.18 1.35 3.76
N ILE A 25 -9.16 2.15 3.55
CA ILE A 25 -7.83 1.64 3.29
C ILE A 25 -7.04 1.74 4.58
N LYS A 26 -6.42 0.64 4.96
CA LYS A 26 -5.57 0.60 6.14
C LYS A 26 -4.15 0.29 5.73
N ILE A 27 -3.22 1.11 6.19
CA ILE A 27 -1.80 0.94 5.85
C ILE A 27 -1.03 0.78 7.17
N GLY A 28 -0.31 -0.33 7.26
CA GLY A 28 0.42 -0.65 8.48
C GLY A 28 1.64 0.21 8.71
N GLU A 29 2.22 0.10 9.90
CA GLU A 29 3.41 0.84 10.27
C GLU A 29 4.58 0.48 9.39
N TYR A 30 5.42 1.46 9.10
CA TYR A 30 6.65 1.28 8.33
C TYR A 30 6.43 0.77 6.90
N ALA A 31 5.19 0.82 6.41
CA ALA A 31 4.93 0.52 5.02
C ALA A 31 5.38 1.69 4.15
N PHE A 32 5.87 1.39 2.97
CA PHE A 32 6.26 2.42 2.01
C PHE A 32 5.47 2.21 0.72
N ILE A 33 4.82 3.27 0.27
CA ILE A 33 4.00 3.22 -0.95
C ILE A 33 4.59 4.22 -1.94
N GLY A 34 5.01 3.72 -3.07
CA GLY A 34 5.61 4.57 -4.09
C GLY A 34 4.63 5.56 -4.68
N ALA A 35 5.15 6.59 -5.32
CA ALA A 35 4.33 7.63 -5.92
C ALA A 35 3.49 7.08 -7.05
N ARG A 36 2.35 7.72 -7.30
CA ARG A 36 1.42 7.37 -8.39
C ARG A 36 0.81 5.98 -8.23
N THR A 37 0.78 5.48 -7.01
CA THR A 37 0.12 4.21 -6.72
C THR A 37 -1.37 4.44 -6.54
N ILE A 38 -2.17 3.55 -7.08
CA ILE A 38 -3.61 3.56 -6.88
C ILE A 38 -3.95 2.46 -5.91
N ILE A 39 -4.67 2.80 -4.84
CA ILE A 39 -5.07 1.83 -3.84
C ILE A 39 -6.59 1.78 -3.81
N CYS A 40 -7.14 0.61 -4.05
CA CYS A 40 -8.59 0.46 -4.11
C CYS A 40 -9.20 0.27 -2.73
N SER A 41 -10.50 0.46 -2.63
CA SER A 41 -11.21 0.38 -1.36
C SER A 41 -11.08 -0.99 -0.73
N ASN A 42 -11.16 -1.01 0.59
CA ASN A 42 -11.15 -2.23 1.39
C ASN A 42 -9.84 -2.99 1.28
N VAL A 43 -8.76 -2.29 0.95
CA VAL A 43 -7.43 -2.89 0.87
C VAL A 43 -6.69 -2.63 2.17
N GLU A 44 -6.01 -3.64 2.65
CA GLU A 44 -5.16 -3.55 3.83
C GLU A 44 -3.74 -3.85 3.44
N ILE A 45 -2.84 -2.92 3.73
CA ILE A 45 -1.42 -3.09 3.42
C ILE A 45 -0.69 -3.33 4.73
N GLY A 46 -0.03 -4.48 4.81
CA GLY A 46 0.61 -4.90 6.05
C GLY A 46 1.83 -4.07 6.41
N GLU A 47 2.24 -4.20 7.66
CA GLU A 47 3.40 -3.47 8.17
C GLU A 47 4.67 -3.87 7.43
N ASN A 48 5.59 -2.95 7.30
CA ASN A 48 6.88 -3.19 6.65
C ASN A 48 6.79 -3.59 5.18
N SER A 49 5.62 -3.50 4.57
CA SER A 49 5.51 -3.85 3.17
C SER A 49 5.94 -2.68 2.29
N ILE A 50 6.26 -2.97 1.06
CA ILE A 50 6.65 -1.96 0.08
C ILE A 50 5.80 -2.14 -1.16
N VAL A 51 5.22 -1.05 -1.63
CA VAL A 51 4.48 -1.03 -2.89
C VAL A 51 5.24 -0.16 -3.87
N GLY A 52 5.63 -0.74 -4.99
CA GLY A 52 6.39 0.00 -6.00
C GLY A 52 5.59 1.13 -6.63
N ALA A 53 6.29 2.14 -7.11
CA ALA A 53 5.65 3.29 -7.73
C ALA A 53 4.82 2.88 -8.93
N GLY A 54 3.70 3.55 -9.14
CA GLY A 54 2.84 3.30 -10.30
C GLY A 54 2.03 2.03 -10.22
N SER A 55 1.97 1.38 -9.06
CA SER A 55 1.22 0.13 -8.90
C SER A 55 -0.26 0.39 -8.73
N VAL A 56 -1.05 -0.65 -8.99
CA VAL A 56 -2.49 -0.62 -8.73
C VAL A 56 -2.81 -1.73 -7.75
N VAL A 57 -3.11 -1.36 -6.50
CA VAL A 57 -3.33 -2.32 -5.43
C VAL A 57 -4.80 -2.65 -5.33
N THR A 58 -5.16 -3.88 -5.67
CA THR A 58 -6.54 -4.33 -5.64
C THR A 58 -6.79 -5.41 -4.59
N LYS A 59 -5.74 -5.91 -3.95
CA LYS A 59 -5.84 -6.96 -2.94
C LYS A 59 -5.02 -6.58 -1.73
N ASN A 60 -5.32 -7.21 -0.60
CA ASN A 60 -4.55 -7.00 0.61
C ASN A 60 -3.10 -7.44 0.40
N ILE A 61 -2.20 -6.69 0.99
CA ILE A 61 -0.77 -7.00 0.91
C ILE A 61 -0.31 -7.44 2.29
N PRO A 62 0.22 -8.66 2.40
CA PRO A 62 0.72 -9.16 3.69
C PRO A 62 1.92 -8.35 4.18
N PRO A 63 2.21 -8.40 5.48
CA PRO A 63 3.37 -7.69 6.01
C PRO A 63 4.68 -8.25 5.48
N ASN A 64 5.68 -7.39 5.43
CA ASN A 64 7.06 -7.75 5.05
C ASN A 64 7.19 -8.27 3.63
N GLU A 65 6.36 -7.78 2.73
CA GLU A 65 6.41 -8.17 1.32
C GLU A 65 6.53 -6.97 0.43
N ILE A 66 7.08 -7.19 -0.74
CA ILE A 66 7.25 -6.18 -1.76
C ILE A 66 6.36 -6.55 -2.93
N TRP A 67 5.48 -5.63 -3.29
CA TRP A 67 4.51 -5.82 -4.37
C TRP A 67 4.60 -4.67 -5.35
N ALA A 68 4.33 -4.93 -6.61
CA ALA A 68 4.33 -3.89 -7.63
C ALA A 68 3.58 -4.36 -8.86
N GLY A 69 3.23 -3.42 -9.71
CA GLY A 69 2.60 -3.71 -10.99
C GLY A 69 1.14 -3.33 -11.05
N ASN A 70 0.53 -3.62 -12.19
CA ASN A 70 -0.88 -3.35 -12.43
C ASN A 70 -1.55 -4.60 -13.01
N PRO A 71 -2.33 -5.35 -12.21
CA PRO A 71 -2.49 -5.19 -10.77
C PRO A 71 -1.22 -5.56 -10.01
N ALA A 72 -1.07 -5.02 -8.82
CA ALA A 72 0.10 -5.30 -8.00
C ALA A 72 0.19 -6.77 -7.67
N LYS A 73 1.38 -7.31 -7.78
CA LYS A 73 1.62 -8.73 -7.49
C LYS A 73 2.86 -8.88 -6.64
N PHE A 74 2.92 -9.99 -5.94
CA PHE A 74 4.04 -10.30 -5.08
C PHE A 74 5.33 -10.37 -5.87
N ILE A 75 6.36 -9.70 -5.38
CA ILE A 75 7.68 -9.75 -6.00
C ILE A 75 8.62 -10.57 -5.13
N LYS A 76 8.76 -10.18 -3.87
CA LYS A 76 9.62 -10.91 -2.94
C LYS A 76 9.32 -10.44 -1.53
N ARG A 77 9.85 -11.16 -0.57
CA ARG A 77 9.74 -10.73 0.82
C ARG A 77 10.78 -9.65 1.08
N ARG A 78 10.38 -8.68 1.89
CA ARG A 78 11.27 -7.58 2.23
C ARG A 78 12.42 -8.05 3.10
N LYS A 79 12.19 -9.08 3.86
CA LYS A 79 13.17 -9.57 4.82
C LYS A 79 13.68 -10.93 4.48
#